data_d623b671d9ecc79fd966efb5766a6c1f
#
_entry.id   d623b671d9ecc79fd966efb5766a6c1f
#
_cell.length_a   1.000
_cell.length_b   1.000
_cell.length_c   1.000
_cell.angle_alpha   90.00
_cell.angle_beta   90.00
_cell.angle_gamma   90.00
#
_symmetry.space_group_name_H-M   'P 1'
#
loop_
_entity.id
_entity.type
_entity.pdbx_description
1 polymer ?
#
loop_
_entity_poly.entity_id
_entity_poly.type
_entity_poly.pdbx_seq_one_letter_code
_entity_poly.pdbx_strand_id
1 'polypeptide(L)'
;MSESKLKAAKKEVVLEIVDKIKSSQAVAFAEYRGLTVSELEEFRNEAKKLGVDIKVYKNRLFKLAASETGFGELAEYLVGPNIFAFSNNDDMSAAKLLAKFAKLHKLMVIKAGTFEGKVIDSKGVKEVATLPTYEEALGILARSMMAPLQQISLSLKLVSEGKSE
;
A
#
# COMPACT_ATOMS: atom_id res chain seq x y z
N MET A 1 -11.27 10.97 -39.70
CA MET A 1 -11.37 12.07 -38.72
C MET A 1 -10.14 12.04 -37.83
N SER A 2 -9.26 13.05 -37.96
CA SER A 2 -8.02 13.11 -37.16
C SER A 2 -8.40 13.34 -35.70
N GLU A 3 -8.21 12.31 -34.86
CA GLU A 3 -8.27 12.51 -33.41
C GLU A 3 -7.23 13.59 -33.05
N SER A 4 -7.65 14.62 -32.31
CA SER A 4 -6.70 15.67 -31.97
C SER A 4 -5.55 15.05 -31.19
N LYS A 5 -4.29 15.48 -31.46
CA LYS A 5 -3.07 15.02 -30.76
C LYS A 5 -3.23 14.94 -29.25
N LEU A 6 -4.05 15.84 -28.68
CA LEU A 6 -4.39 15.86 -27.26
C LEU A 6 -5.28 14.70 -26.79
N LYS A 7 -6.11 14.14 -27.66
CA LYS A 7 -6.92 12.96 -27.33
C LYS A 7 -6.06 11.69 -27.37
N ALA A 8 -5.15 11.59 -28.34
CA ALA A 8 -4.20 10.49 -28.43
C ALA A 8 -3.30 10.40 -27.19
N ALA A 9 -2.67 11.51 -26.79
CA ALA A 9 -1.85 11.58 -25.58
C ALA A 9 -2.62 11.20 -24.30
N LYS A 10 -3.91 11.54 -24.20
CA LYS A 10 -4.74 11.13 -23.05
C LYS A 10 -5.05 9.63 -23.06
N LYS A 11 -5.27 9.05 -24.22
CA LYS A 11 -5.47 7.62 -24.38
C LYS A 11 -4.21 6.83 -24.00
N GLU A 12 -3.03 7.31 -24.42
CA GLU A 12 -1.75 6.69 -24.03
C GLU A 12 -1.57 6.66 -22.51
N VAL A 13 -1.89 7.77 -21.82
CA VAL A 13 -1.83 7.81 -20.35
C VAL A 13 -2.85 6.86 -19.71
N VAL A 14 -4.05 6.73 -20.26
CA VAL A 14 -5.05 5.76 -19.74
C VAL A 14 -4.54 4.33 -19.92
N LEU A 15 -3.96 3.99 -21.08
CA LEU A 15 -3.36 2.69 -21.30
C LEU A 15 -2.21 2.42 -20.33
N GLU A 16 -1.33 3.39 -20.13
CA GLU A 16 -0.25 3.28 -19.12
C GLU A 16 -0.80 2.96 -17.73
N ILE A 17 -1.90 3.63 -17.32
CA ILE A 17 -2.52 3.38 -16.02
C ILE A 17 -3.13 1.98 -15.97
N VAL A 18 -3.82 1.55 -17.02
CA VAL A 18 -4.42 0.19 -17.12
C VAL A 18 -3.33 -0.88 -17.04
N ASP A 19 -2.23 -0.71 -17.77
CA ASP A 19 -1.10 -1.64 -17.73
C ASP A 19 -0.46 -1.71 -16.33
N LYS A 20 -0.33 -0.57 -15.66
CA LYS A 20 0.17 -0.51 -14.29
C LYS A 20 -0.78 -1.16 -13.28
N ILE A 21 -2.08 -0.96 -13.41
CA ILE A 21 -3.07 -1.63 -12.54
C ILE A 21 -3.03 -3.15 -12.75
N LYS A 22 -2.87 -3.60 -14.00
CA LYS A 22 -2.80 -5.04 -14.30
C LYS A 22 -1.50 -5.69 -13.88
N SER A 23 -0.38 -4.96 -13.94
CA SER A 23 0.94 -5.46 -13.53
C SER A 23 1.16 -5.39 -12.01
N SER A 24 0.43 -4.53 -11.31
CA SER A 24 0.50 -4.41 -9.85
C SER A 24 -0.47 -5.38 -9.17
N GLN A 25 -0.05 -5.93 -8.04
CA GLN A 25 -0.88 -6.80 -7.19
C GLN A 25 -1.86 -5.98 -6.37
N ALA A 26 -1.43 -4.82 -5.88
CA ALA A 26 -2.26 -3.90 -5.12
C ALA A 26 -1.99 -2.45 -5.51
N VAL A 27 -3.04 -1.64 -5.44
CA VAL A 27 -2.97 -0.19 -5.65
C VAL A 27 -3.58 0.50 -4.44
N ALA A 28 -2.86 1.44 -3.87
CA ALA A 28 -3.40 2.26 -2.80
C ALA A 28 -3.19 3.75 -3.12
N PHE A 29 -4.10 4.60 -2.69
CA PHE A 29 -3.98 6.03 -2.95
C PHE A 29 -4.35 6.87 -1.73
N ALA A 30 -3.69 8.01 -1.65
CA ALA A 30 -3.84 8.95 -0.57
C ALA A 30 -3.86 10.38 -1.10
N GLU A 31 -4.43 11.27 -0.33
CA GLU A 31 -4.36 12.71 -0.56
C GLU A 31 -3.03 13.24 -0.02
N TYR A 32 -2.31 14.01 -0.86
CA TYR A 32 -1.00 14.58 -0.51
C TYR A 32 -1.03 16.09 -0.31
N ARG A 33 -2.21 16.65 -0.12
CA ARG A 33 -2.38 18.10 0.04
C ARG A 33 -1.65 18.59 1.29
N GLY A 34 -0.79 19.60 1.11
CA GLY A 34 -0.05 20.23 2.20
C GLY A 34 1.33 19.64 2.48
N LEU A 35 1.76 18.59 1.74
CA LEU A 35 3.12 18.09 1.84
C LEU A 35 4.10 18.99 1.09
N THR A 36 5.30 19.14 1.62
CA THR A 36 6.41 19.82 0.97
C THR A 36 7.06 18.96 -0.10
N VAL A 37 7.84 19.58 -0.99
CA VAL A 37 8.56 18.85 -2.04
C VAL A 37 9.57 17.87 -1.45
N SER A 38 10.29 18.27 -0.40
CA SER A 38 11.26 17.42 0.30
C SER A 38 10.61 16.15 0.86
N GLU A 39 9.45 16.28 1.51
CA GLU A 39 8.69 15.14 2.05
C GLU A 39 8.20 14.20 0.94
N LEU A 40 7.80 14.74 -0.22
CA LEU A 40 7.42 13.92 -1.38
C LEU A 40 8.62 13.20 -2.01
N GLU A 41 9.80 13.79 -1.98
CA GLU A 41 11.03 13.13 -2.44
C GLU A 41 11.45 12.00 -1.49
N GLU A 42 11.39 12.22 -0.18
CA GLU A 42 11.62 11.18 0.82
C GLU A 42 10.64 10.02 0.64
N PHE A 43 9.35 10.33 0.45
CA PHE A 43 8.33 9.32 0.17
C PHE A 43 8.63 8.49 -1.07
N ARG A 44 9.05 9.14 -2.17
CA ARG A 44 9.45 8.43 -3.40
C ARG A 44 10.71 7.58 -3.22
N ASN A 45 11.65 8.04 -2.41
CA ASN A 45 12.88 7.30 -2.13
C ASN A 45 12.61 6.06 -1.25
N GLU A 46 11.73 6.18 -0.24
CA GLU A 46 11.29 5.02 0.55
C GLU A 46 10.50 4.02 -0.30
N ALA A 47 9.61 4.49 -1.17
CA ALA A 47 8.84 3.65 -2.07
C ALA A 47 9.72 2.81 -3.00
N LYS A 48 10.74 3.43 -3.59
CA LYS A 48 11.71 2.72 -4.44
C LYS A 48 12.42 1.60 -3.71
N LYS A 49 12.75 1.78 -2.42
CA LYS A 49 13.38 0.74 -1.59
C LYS A 49 12.46 -0.46 -1.37
N LEU A 50 11.15 -0.23 -1.34
CA LEU A 50 10.13 -1.27 -1.14
C LEU A 50 9.58 -1.84 -2.46
N GLY A 51 10.10 -1.40 -3.62
CA GLY A 51 9.60 -1.84 -4.92
C GLY A 51 8.21 -1.30 -5.28
N VAL A 52 7.78 -0.20 -4.64
CA VAL A 52 6.49 0.46 -4.90
C VAL A 52 6.70 1.62 -5.86
N ASP A 53 5.96 1.63 -6.97
CA ASP A 53 5.95 2.74 -7.93
C ASP A 53 4.92 3.79 -7.50
N ILE A 54 5.37 5.04 -7.39
CA ILE A 54 4.52 6.15 -6.99
C ILE A 54 4.37 7.13 -8.14
N LYS A 55 3.13 7.37 -8.54
CA LYS A 55 2.80 8.36 -9.57
C LYS A 55 1.57 9.19 -9.20
N VAL A 56 1.53 10.38 -9.76
CA VAL A 56 0.37 11.29 -9.67
C VAL A 56 -0.28 11.36 -11.04
N TYR A 57 -1.56 11.02 -11.10
CA TYR A 57 -2.36 11.06 -12.30
C TYR A 57 -3.57 11.97 -12.13
N LYS A 58 -4.11 12.45 -13.25
CA LYS A 58 -5.37 13.19 -13.23
C LYS A 58 -6.52 12.24 -12.88
N ASN A 59 -7.33 12.59 -11.87
CA ASN A 59 -8.43 11.75 -11.38
C ASN A 59 -9.37 11.29 -12.51
N ARG A 60 -9.67 12.13 -13.49
CA ARG A 60 -10.55 11.75 -14.62
C ARG A 60 -9.95 10.64 -15.49
N LEU A 61 -8.63 10.62 -15.71
CA LEU A 61 -7.96 9.58 -16.49
C LEU A 61 -7.90 8.28 -15.70
N PHE A 62 -7.62 8.38 -14.41
CA PHE A 62 -7.63 7.22 -13.53
C PHE A 62 -9.02 6.60 -13.39
N LYS A 63 -10.09 7.41 -13.32
CA LYS A 63 -11.48 6.91 -13.33
C LYS A 63 -11.81 6.09 -14.58
N LEU A 64 -11.37 6.55 -15.75
CA LEU A 64 -11.56 5.80 -17.00
C LEU A 64 -10.82 4.47 -16.97
N ALA A 65 -9.56 4.47 -16.55
CA ALA A 65 -8.75 3.26 -16.43
C ALA A 65 -9.35 2.26 -15.40
N ALA A 66 -9.81 2.78 -14.25
CA ALA A 66 -10.46 1.96 -13.21
C ALA A 66 -11.77 1.32 -13.71
N SER A 67 -12.56 2.04 -14.52
CA SER A 67 -13.77 1.49 -15.13
C SER A 67 -13.45 0.36 -16.14
N GLU A 68 -12.36 0.48 -16.90
CA GLU A 68 -11.91 -0.55 -17.85
C GLU A 68 -11.34 -1.80 -17.15
N THR A 69 -10.79 -1.64 -15.94
CA THR A 69 -10.19 -2.74 -15.17
C THR A 69 -11.16 -3.38 -14.16
N GLY A 70 -12.42 -2.93 -14.11
CA GLY A 70 -13.43 -3.48 -13.20
C GLY A 70 -13.45 -2.85 -11.80
N PHE A 71 -12.58 -1.89 -11.51
CA PHE A 71 -12.51 -1.19 -10.22
C PHE A 71 -13.30 0.14 -10.23
N GLY A 72 -14.47 0.16 -10.85
CA GLY A 72 -15.30 1.36 -10.97
C GLY A 72 -15.69 2.00 -9.63
N GLU A 73 -15.79 1.21 -8.56
CA GLU A 73 -16.11 1.68 -7.21
C GLU A 73 -15.06 2.66 -6.65
N LEU A 74 -13.80 2.57 -7.10
CA LEU A 74 -12.76 3.52 -6.71
C LEU A 74 -13.07 4.95 -7.16
N ALA A 75 -13.94 5.12 -8.16
CA ALA A 75 -14.28 6.43 -8.70
C ALA A 75 -14.91 7.38 -7.68
N GLU A 76 -15.59 6.85 -6.66
CA GLU A 76 -16.21 7.65 -5.59
C GLU A 76 -15.16 8.30 -4.68
N TYR A 77 -14.05 7.60 -4.43
CA TYR A 77 -12.98 8.07 -3.56
C TYR A 77 -11.98 9.00 -4.25
N LEU A 78 -12.05 9.14 -5.59
CA LEU A 78 -11.12 9.95 -6.39
C LEU A 78 -11.51 11.43 -6.41
N VAL A 79 -11.46 12.07 -5.24
CA VAL A 79 -11.71 13.50 -5.05
C VAL A 79 -10.41 14.17 -4.55
N GLY A 80 -10.11 15.39 -4.98
CA GLY A 80 -8.92 16.14 -4.55
C GLY A 80 -7.60 15.65 -5.17
N PRO A 81 -6.45 16.13 -4.69
CA PRO A 81 -5.12 15.76 -5.18
C PRO A 81 -4.71 14.40 -4.65
N ASN A 82 -4.65 13.38 -5.53
CA ASN A 82 -4.34 12.02 -5.15
C ASN A 82 -2.97 11.59 -5.67
N ILE A 83 -2.24 10.87 -4.84
CA ILE A 83 -1.01 10.15 -5.17
C ILE A 83 -1.30 8.66 -5.17
N PHE A 84 -0.85 7.95 -6.19
CA PHE A 84 -1.11 6.54 -6.41
C PHE A 84 0.17 5.75 -6.17
N ALA A 85 0.09 4.72 -5.33
CA ALA A 85 1.14 3.79 -5.03
C ALA A 85 0.77 2.42 -5.61
N PHE A 86 1.59 1.92 -6.53
CA PHE A 86 1.44 0.63 -7.19
C PHE A 86 2.45 -0.35 -6.60
N SER A 87 1.98 -1.43 -6.02
CA SER A 87 2.84 -2.48 -5.50
C SER A 87 2.97 -3.61 -6.51
N ASN A 88 4.21 -3.89 -6.95
CA ASN A 88 4.48 -4.92 -7.94
C ASN A 88 4.87 -6.26 -7.30
N ASN A 89 5.46 -6.23 -6.11
CA ASN A 89 6.03 -7.41 -5.46
C ASN A 89 5.07 -8.04 -4.46
N ASP A 90 4.42 -7.21 -3.63
CA ASP A 90 3.57 -7.64 -2.52
C ASP A 90 2.27 -6.84 -2.49
N ASP A 91 1.19 -7.46 -2.08
CA ASP A 91 -0.12 -6.80 -1.94
C ASP A 91 -0.15 -5.75 -0.80
N MET A 92 0.76 -5.87 0.17
CA MET A 92 0.74 -5.07 1.39
C MET A 92 1.71 -3.89 1.39
N SER A 93 2.75 -3.92 0.55
CA SER A 93 3.84 -2.93 0.58
C SER A 93 3.35 -1.52 0.33
N ALA A 94 2.41 -1.31 -0.61
CA ALA A 94 1.80 -0.01 -0.86
C ALA A 94 1.02 0.52 0.36
N ALA A 95 0.20 -0.33 0.99
CA ALA A 95 -0.59 0.02 2.17
C ALA A 95 0.30 0.34 3.38
N LYS A 96 1.35 -0.48 3.63
CA LYS A 96 2.33 -0.27 4.72
C LYS A 96 3.08 1.05 4.54
N LEU A 97 3.54 1.34 3.32
CA LEU A 97 4.23 2.58 3.00
C LEU A 97 3.35 3.80 3.28
N LEU A 98 2.10 3.79 2.77
CA LEU A 98 1.16 4.88 2.99
C LEU A 98 0.81 5.05 4.47
N ALA A 99 0.59 3.96 5.20
CA ALA A 99 0.28 4.01 6.63
C ALA A 99 1.45 4.52 7.47
N LYS A 100 2.69 4.12 7.14
CA LYS A 100 3.91 4.63 7.78
C LYS A 100 4.04 6.13 7.58
N PHE A 101 3.87 6.59 6.33
CA PHE A 101 3.97 8.00 6.00
C PHE A 101 2.82 8.84 6.60
N ALA A 102 1.59 8.32 6.61
CA ALA A 102 0.45 8.99 7.24
C ALA A 102 0.59 9.12 8.76
N LYS A 103 1.37 8.24 9.42
CA LYS A 103 1.72 8.40 10.85
C LYS A 103 2.74 9.52 11.08
N LEU A 104 3.69 9.69 10.18
CA LEU A 104 4.71 10.74 10.25
C LEU A 104 4.13 12.11 9.84
N HIS A 105 3.33 12.14 8.80
CA HIS A 105 2.75 13.34 8.22
C HIS A 105 1.23 13.31 8.34
N LYS A 106 0.70 13.99 9.36
CA LYS A 106 -0.75 14.05 9.64
C LYS A 106 -1.59 14.68 8.52
N LEU A 107 -0.95 15.37 7.58
CA LEU A 107 -1.61 15.98 6.41
C LEU A 107 -1.95 14.97 5.31
N MET A 108 -1.30 13.81 5.33
CA MET A 108 -1.57 12.74 4.37
C MET A 108 -2.76 11.91 4.80
N VAL A 109 -3.80 11.87 3.97
CA VAL A 109 -5.04 11.13 4.26
C VAL A 109 -5.17 9.97 3.28
N ILE A 110 -5.14 8.74 3.81
CA ILE A 110 -5.39 7.52 3.03
C ILE A 110 -6.89 7.48 2.69
N LYS A 111 -7.23 7.26 1.42
CA LYS A 111 -8.63 7.24 0.96
C LYS A 111 -9.15 5.84 0.71
N ALA A 112 -8.51 5.11 -0.15
CA ALA A 112 -8.92 3.76 -0.51
C ALA A 112 -7.76 3.03 -1.21
N GLY A 113 -7.96 1.75 -1.51
CA GLY A 113 -7.03 0.95 -2.27
C GLY A 113 -7.68 -0.31 -2.81
N THR A 114 -6.88 -1.11 -3.50
CA THR A 114 -7.25 -2.47 -3.91
C THR A 114 -6.35 -3.46 -3.21
N PHE A 115 -6.92 -4.54 -2.74
CA PHE A 115 -6.21 -5.65 -2.11
C PHE A 115 -6.85 -6.96 -2.56
N GLU A 116 -6.08 -7.90 -3.07
CA GLU A 116 -6.57 -9.17 -3.62
C GLU A 116 -7.72 -8.99 -4.64
N GLY A 117 -7.67 -7.96 -5.47
CA GLY A 117 -8.71 -7.67 -6.45
C GLY A 117 -10.02 -7.09 -5.88
N LYS A 118 -10.07 -6.76 -4.60
CA LYS A 118 -11.21 -6.10 -3.95
C LYS A 118 -10.89 -4.65 -3.62
N VAL A 119 -11.89 -3.80 -3.74
CA VAL A 119 -11.79 -2.40 -3.29
C VAL A 119 -11.94 -2.35 -1.78
N ILE A 120 -11.01 -1.68 -1.11
CA ILE A 120 -11.02 -1.46 0.33
C ILE A 120 -11.04 0.03 0.65
N ASP A 121 -11.78 0.38 1.67
CA ASP A 121 -11.90 1.75 2.19
C ASP A 121 -10.66 2.13 3.04
N SER A 122 -10.60 3.39 3.45
CA SER A 122 -9.53 3.94 4.30
C SER A 122 -9.26 3.11 5.57
N LYS A 123 -10.28 2.53 6.18
CA LYS A 123 -10.14 1.62 7.33
C LYS A 123 -9.46 0.32 6.93
N GLY A 124 -9.94 -0.30 5.85
CA GLY A 124 -9.36 -1.55 5.33
C GLY A 124 -7.90 -1.40 4.91
N VAL A 125 -7.51 -0.28 4.27
CA VAL A 125 -6.09 -0.02 3.95
C VAL A 125 -5.23 0.06 5.22
N LYS A 126 -5.74 0.68 6.30
CA LYS A 126 -5.02 0.73 7.58
C LYS A 126 -4.92 -0.65 8.24
N GLU A 127 -5.96 -1.47 8.16
CA GLU A 127 -5.94 -2.85 8.66
C GLU A 127 -4.93 -3.70 7.88
N VAL A 128 -4.97 -3.66 6.55
CA VAL A 128 -3.98 -4.34 5.69
C VAL A 128 -2.56 -3.90 6.02
N ALA A 129 -2.34 -2.61 6.29
CA ALA A 129 -1.03 -2.09 6.67
C ALA A 129 -0.49 -2.66 8.00
N THR A 130 -1.35 -3.18 8.88
CA THR A 130 -0.95 -3.83 10.14
C THR A 130 -0.63 -5.31 9.97
N LEU A 131 -1.04 -5.93 8.86
CA LEU A 131 -0.76 -7.33 8.60
C LEU A 131 0.73 -7.56 8.35
N PRO A 132 1.30 -8.66 8.85
CA PRO A 132 2.66 -9.04 8.54
C PRO A 132 2.79 -9.48 7.08
N THR A 133 3.95 -9.31 6.47
CA THR A 133 4.25 -9.90 5.16
C THR A 133 4.25 -11.42 5.25
N TYR A 134 4.18 -12.11 4.12
CA TYR A 134 4.16 -13.58 4.11
C TYR A 134 5.37 -14.18 4.85
N GLU A 135 6.57 -13.66 4.63
CA GLU A 135 7.79 -14.10 5.32
C GLU A 135 7.76 -13.81 6.82
N GLU A 136 7.27 -12.62 7.20
CA GLU A 136 7.07 -12.25 8.60
C GLU A 136 6.04 -13.16 9.28
N ALA A 137 4.93 -13.47 8.59
CA ALA A 137 3.88 -14.36 9.09
C ALA A 137 4.40 -15.77 9.33
N LEU A 138 5.20 -16.33 8.40
CA LEU A 138 5.87 -17.61 8.58
C LEU A 138 6.83 -17.60 9.80
N GLY A 139 7.58 -16.51 9.95
CA GLY A 139 8.46 -16.33 11.10
C GLY A 139 7.69 -16.26 12.43
N ILE A 140 6.56 -15.56 12.45
CA ILE A 140 5.66 -15.49 13.62
C ILE A 140 5.09 -16.88 13.94
N LEU A 141 4.62 -17.60 12.92
CA LEU A 141 4.09 -18.96 13.08
C LEU A 141 5.14 -19.91 13.67
N ALA A 142 6.33 -19.95 13.08
CA ALA A 142 7.42 -20.78 13.58
C ALA A 142 7.78 -20.44 15.03
N ARG A 143 7.86 -19.15 15.35
CA ARG A 143 8.14 -18.69 16.71
C ARG A 143 7.04 -19.07 17.70
N SER A 144 5.77 -18.96 17.29
CA SER A 144 4.64 -19.35 18.14
C SER A 144 4.60 -20.85 18.42
N MET A 145 5.02 -21.69 17.49
CA MET A 145 5.15 -23.14 17.69
C MET A 145 6.28 -23.49 18.67
N MET A 146 7.36 -22.71 18.67
CA MET A 146 8.49 -22.92 19.58
C MET A 146 8.29 -22.25 20.96
N ALA A 147 7.38 -21.32 21.10
CA ALA A 147 7.15 -20.55 22.31
C ALA A 147 6.88 -21.43 23.56
N PRO A 148 6.05 -22.51 23.52
CA PRO A 148 5.84 -23.39 24.68
C PRO A 148 7.11 -24.07 25.14
N LEU A 149 7.96 -24.55 24.22
CA LEU A 149 9.23 -25.17 24.54
C LEU A 149 10.23 -24.21 25.19
N GLN A 150 10.27 -22.98 24.67
CA GLN A 150 11.09 -21.91 25.22
C GLN A 150 10.64 -21.51 26.63
N GLN A 151 9.32 -21.44 26.89
CA GLN A 151 8.77 -21.13 28.20
C GLN A 151 9.12 -22.24 29.23
N ILE A 152 9.01 -23.51 28.85
CA ILE A 152 9.39 -24.63 29.73
C ILE A 152 10.90 -24.58 30.03
N SER A 153 11.73 -24.36 29.02
CA SER A 153 13.18 -24.24 29.21
C SER A 153 13.53 -23.05 30.12
N LEU A 154 12.86 -21.90 29.94
CA LEU A 154 13.08 -20.73 30.78
C LEU A 154 12.66 -20.97 32.24
N SER A 155 11.48 -21.60 32.45
CA SER A 155 11.00 -21.91 33.80
C SER A 155 11.93 -22.92 34.52
N LEU A 156 12.40 -23.93 33.83
CA LEU A 156 13.39 -24.87 34.38
C LEU A 156 14.70 -24.16 34.76
N LYS A 157 15.16 -23.24 33.92
CA LYS A 157 16.35 -22.44 34.18
C LYS A 157 16.18 -21.55 35.42
N LEU A 158 15.04 -20.87 35.55
CA LEU A 158 14.73 -20.01 36.71
C LEU A 158 14.67 -20.84 38.00
N VAL A 159 14.10 -22.02 37.99
CA VAL A 159 14.07 -22.90 39.13
C VAL A 159 15.49 -23.38 39.49
N SER A 160 16.32 -23.70 38.50
CA SER A 160 17.71 -24.13 38.74
C SER A 160 18.59 -23.01 39.29
N GLU A 161 18.31 -21.77 38.96
CA GLU A 161 19.03 -20.58 39.44
C GLU A 161 18.49 -20.05 40.81
N GLY A 162 17.52 -20.75 41.41
CA GLY A 162 16.96 -20.40 42.73
C GLY A 162 16.15 -19.13 42.79
N LYS A 163 15.74 -18.58 41.64
CA LYS A 163 14.81 -17.43 41.56
C LYS A 163 13.37 -17.96 41.46
N SER A 164 12.85 -18.42 42.60
CA SER A 164 11.43 -18.66 42.78
C SER A 164 10.81 -17.37 43.34
N GLU A 165 10.03 -16.64 42.53
CA GLU A 165 8.91 -15.86 42.99
C GLU A 165 7.65 -16.68 42.91
#